data_393be96eff45b52091c46c8753d65751
#
_entry.id   393be96eff45b52091c46c8753d65751
#
_cell.length_a   1.000
_cell.length_b   1.000
_cell.length_c   1.000
_cell.angle_alpha   90.00
_cell.angle_beta   90.00
_cell.angle_gamma   90.00
#
_symmetry.space_group_name_H-M   'P 1'
#
loop_
_entity.id
_entity.type
_entity.pdbx_description
1 polymer ?
#
loop_
_entity_poly.entity_id
_entity_poly.type
_entity_poly.pdbx_seq_one_letter_code
_entity_poly.pdbx_strand_id
1 'polypeptide(L)'
;MLATGFYLPFTLLAPLHASAAQLDAYVAPVTAAPTLTFPGYGATAVGAVGFPGILATSGTDSALPLASITKIVTALVTLEAKPLGLQEAGPDIAFTSTDVALYNSYLQRFGSVKPVRSGLVLSYRQVLELTVVASANNYTESLVNWAFGSEAAFLPIANAWLADHGLTSMVLTDSTGMNPANVGTASDLIELGKLALADPLVSELVSTKTVSIPSVGDIKNTNKLLGDAGVRGIKTGTLDEANLLFAADYEVGGQTVTIVGVMLGAKDHKVLDADILTLLQSVKPGFQEVELAAAGQEYGSYSSRWGDESDVVAAEDATVVVWADTAISLLVTARPVTLGVKGEEVGSLTFTVGTATVEVPLELESTIDDPGPAWRLSHPTELF
;
A
#
# COMPACT_ATOMS: atom_id res chain seq x y z
N MET A 1 14.89 71.25 26.00
CA MET A 1 15.14 70.12 26.91
C MET A 1 13.97 69.13 27.11
N LEU A 2 12.70 69.59 27.09
CA LEU A 2 11.56 68.67 27.23
C LEU A 2 11.32 67.75 26.02
N ALA A 3 11.60 68.19 24.76
CA ALA A 3 11.40 67.43 23.56
C ALA A 3 12.43 66.23 23.41
N THR A 4 13.66 66.44 23.89
CA THR A 4 14.69 65.41 23.92
C THR A 4 14.44 64.29 24.94
N GLY A 5 13.79 64.63 26.06
CA GLY A 5 13.48 63.70 27.15
C GLY A 5 12.40 62.68 26.80
N PHE A 6 11.52 62.96 25.81
CA PHE A 6 10.52 62.01 25.28
C PHE A 6 10.97 61.31 24.04
N TYR A 7 11.78 61.96 23.19
CA TYR A 7 12.23 61.39 21.93
C TYR A 7 13.11 60.14 22.12
N LEU A 8 14.10 60.21 23.02
CA LEU A 8 15.02 59.09 23.26
C LEU A 8 14.30 57.82 23.75
N PRO A 9 13.49 57.83 24.83
CA PRO A 9 12.84 56.59 25.23
C PRO A 9 11.78 56.13 24.22
N PHE A 10 11.12 57.04 23.51
CA PHE A 10 10.06 56.71 22.57
C PHE A 10 10.61 55.98 21.31
N THR A 11 11.76 56.43 20.76
CA THR A 11 12.41 55.80 19.61
C THR A 11 13.18 54.55 19.99
N LEU A 12 13.88 54.53 21.13
CA LEU A 12 14.66 53.38 21.55
C LEU A 12 13.82 52.18 21.98
N LEU A 13 12.61 52.40 22.47
CA LEU A 13 11.68 51.37 22.94
C LEU A 13 10.57 51.06 21.91
N ALA A 14 10.55 51.78 20.78
CA ALA A 14 9.55 51.53 19.74
C ALA A 14 9.68 50.09 19.21
N PRO A 15 8.55 49.36 19.00
CA PRO A 15 8.59 48.04 18.41
C PRO A 15 9.10 48.15 16.99
N LEU A 16 9.91 47.19 16.58
CA LEU A 16 10.30 47.00 15.18
C LEU A 16 9.17 46.36 14.39
N HIS A 17 9.09 46.69 13.12
CA HIS A 17 8.09 46.05 12.24
C HIS A 17 8.56 44.66 11.78
N ALA A 18 7.63 43.74 11.80
CA ALA A 18 7.86 42.41 11.20
C ALA A 18 7.88 42.51 9.66
N SER A 19 8.82 41.81 9.04
CA SER A 19 8.89 41.62 7.60
C SER A 19 8.15 40.35 7.22
N ALA A 20 7.36 40.37 6.15
CA ALA A 20 6.80 39.16 5.56
C ALA A 20 7.84 38.54 4.65
N ALA A 21 7.85 37.18 4.56
CA ALA A 21 8.71 36.48 3.62
C ALA A 21 8.29 36.78 2.17
N GLN A 22 9.28 36.96 1.31
CA GLN A 22 9.12 36.93 -0.14
C GLN A 22 9.38 35.50 -0.58
N LEU A 23 8.31 34.78 -0.99
CA LEU A 23 8.37 33.36 -1.34
C LEU A 23 8.60 33.16 -2.83
N ASP A 24 9.41 32.18 -3.17
CA ASP A 24 9.73 31.82 -4.54
C ASP A 24 8.67 30.91 -5.17
N ALA A 25 8.59 30.91 -6.50
CA ALA A 25 7.71 30.03 -7.24
C ALA A 25 8.30 28.62 -7.30
N TYR A 26 7.52 27.62 -6.81
CA TYR A 26 7.91 26.22 -6.88
C TYR A 26 7.50 25.60 -8.22
N VAL A 27 8.42 24.82 -8.79
CA VAL A 27 8.16 23.99 -9.97
C VAL A 27 8.23 22.53 -9.56
N ALA A 28 7.08 21.85 -9.57
CA ALA A 28 7.00 20.45 -9.19
C ALA A 28 7.81 19.56 -10.17
N PRO A 29 8.56 18.58 -9.68
CA PRO A 29 9.20 17.60 -10.54
C PRO A 29 8.14 16.81 -11.33
N VAL A 30 8.44 16.53 -12.60
CA VAL A 30 7.56 15.75 -13.49
C VAL A 30 8.24 14.42 -13.78
N THR A 31 7.54 13.33 -13.50
CA THR A 31 7.98 11.97 -13.81
C THR A 31 7.22 11.44 -15.02
N ALA A 32 7.91 10.69 -15.89
CA ALA A 32 7.29 10.13 -17.09
C ALA A 32 6.58 8.81 -16.76
N ALA A 33 5.36 8.62 -17.26
CA ALA A 33 4.64 7.35 -17.13
C ALA A 33 5.38 6.21 -17.86
N PRO A 34 5.52 5.02 -17.24
CA PRO A 34 6.16 3.88 -17.86
C PRO A 34 5.29 3.31 -19.00
N THR A 35 5.92 2.72 -19.99
CA THR A 35 5.22 1.91 -20.99
C THR A 35 5.06 0.50 -20.45
N LEU A 36 3.83 0.11 -20.06
CA LEU A 36 3.55 -1.20 -19.50
C LEU A 36 3.31 -2.24 -20.60
N THR A 37 3.82 -3.46 -20.38
CA THR A 37 3.62 -4.59 -21.27
C THR A 37 2.53 -5.50 -20.72
N PHE A 38 1.33 -5.37 -21.24
CA PHE A 38 0.17 -6.17 -20.87
C PHE A 38 -0.03 -7.34 -21.84
N PRO A 39 -0.59 -8.50 -21.39
CA PRO A 39 -1.00 -9.57 -22.29
C PRO A 39 -2.24 -9.15 -23.10
N GLY A 40 -2.44 -9.80 -24.24
CA GLY A 40 -3.58 -9.54 -25.13
C GLY A 40 -4.83 -10.37 -24.81
N TYR A 41 -5.03 -10.81 -23.55
CA TYR A 41 -6.16 -11.67 -23.14
C TYR A 41 -6.71 -11.24 -21.77
N GLY A 42 -7.95 -11.68 -21.48
CA GLY A 42 -8.59 -11.62 -20.17
C GLY A 42 -8.61 -10.24 -19.55
N ALA A 43 -8.22 -10.16 -18.27
CA ALA A 43 -8.14 -8.92 -17.51
C ALA A 43 -6.86 -8.87 -16.67
N THR A 44 -6.20 -7.72 -16.66
CA THR A 44 -4.99 -7.48 -15.88
C THR A 44 -5.14 -6.14 -15.14
N ALA A 45 -4.76 -6.11 -13.87
CA ALA A 45 -4.64 -4.89 -13.09
C ALA A 45 -3.36 -4.90 -12.26
N VAL A 46 -2.83 -3.71 -11.99
CA VAL A 46 -1.67 -3.47 -11.12
C VAL A 46 -2.01 -2.36 -10.13
N GLY A 47 -1.72 -2.58 -8.89
CA GLY A 47 -1.72 -1.62 -7.80
C GLY A 47 -0.47 -1.79 -6.92
N ALA A 48 -0.36 -1.06 -5.84
CA ALA A 48 0.71 -1.25 -4.87
C ALA A 48 0.21 -0.95 -3.45
N VAL A 49 0.84 -1.57 -2.47
CA VAL A 49 0.57 -1.28 -1.05
C VAL A 49 1.04 0.14 -0.73
N GLY A 50 0.21 0.92 -0.04
CA GLY A 50 0.50 2.33 0.26
C GLY A 50 0.16 3.32 -0.88
N PHE A 51 -0.21 2.81 -2.06
CA PHE A 51 -0.66 3.64 -3.19
C PHE A 51 -2.18 3.51 -3.37
N PRO A 52 -2.90 4.63 -3.53
CA PRO A 52 -4.36 4.60 -3.67
C PRO A 52 -4.79 4.03 -5.02
N GLY A 53 -5.87 3.26 -5.00
CA GLY A 53 -6.54 2.76 -6.21
C GLY A 53 -5.70 1.81 -7.06
N ILE A 54 -5.97 1.86 -8.35
CA ILE A 54 -5.34 1.04 -9.39
C ILE A 54 -4.33 1.89 -10.16
N LEU A 55 -3.11 1.40 -10.32
CA LEU A 55 -2.05 2.10 -11.05
C LEU A 55 -2.19 1.93 -12.56
N ALA A 56 -2.61 0.74 -13.00
CA ALA A 56 -2.83 0.47 -14.41
C ALA A 56 -3.72 -0.76 -14.61
N THR A 57 -4.47 -0.78 -15.73
CA THR A 57 -5.34 -1.89 -16.15
C THR A 57 -5.21 -2.18 -17.62
N SER A 58 -5.55 -3.41 -18.01
CA SER A 58 -5.70 -3.81 -19.41
C SER A 58 -6.69 -4.97 -19.54
N GLY A 59 -7.33 -5.10 -20.69
CA GLY A 59 -8.30 -6.14 -21.00
C GLY A 59 -9.73 -5.73 -20.65
N THR A 60 -10.56 -6.69 -20.24
CA THR A 60 -11.97 -6.42 -19.93
C THR A 60 -12.15 -5.91 -18.51
N ASP A 61 -13.12 -5.00 -18.33
CA ASP A 61 -13.58 -4.54 -17.00
C ASP A 61 -14.68 -5.44 -16.44
N SER A 62 -15.08 -6.49 -17.16
CA SER A 62 -16.10 -7.43 -16.69
C SER A 62 -15.54 -8.34 -15.60
N ALA A 63 -16.41 -8.77 -14.69
CA ALA A 63 -16.06 -9.79 -13.72
C ALA A 63 -15.80 -11.13 -14.41
N LEU A 64 -14.68 -11.77 -14.09
CA LEU A 64 -14.24 -13.05 -14.62
C LEU A 64 -14.20 -14.12 -13.53
N PRO A 65 -14.23 -15.43 -13.88
CA PRO A 65 -14.14 -16.51 -12.92
C PRO A 65 -12.85 -16.44 -12.09
N LEU A 66 -12.99 -16.48 -10.76
CA LEU A 66 -11.88 -16.37 -9.82
C LEU A 66 -11.09 -17.67 -9.67
N ALA A 67 -11.74 -18.79 -9.92
CA ALA A 67 -11.19 -20.10 -9.56
C ALA A 67 -10.70 -20.09 -8.08
N SER A 68 -9.60 -20.73 -7.78
CA SER A 68 -9.08 -20.85 -6.42
C SER A 68 -8.57 -19.54 -5.78
N ILE A 69 -8.61 -18.38 -6.47
CA ILE A 69 -8.38 -17.08 -5.83
C ILE A 69 -9.46 -16.83 -4.75
N THR A 70 -10.66 -17.38 -4.93
CA THR A 70 -11.76 -17.42 -3.94
C THR A 70 -11.29 -17.81 -2.54
N LYS A 71 -10.30 -18.71 -2.41
CA LYS A 71 -9.81 -19.20 -1.12
C LYS A 71 -9.14 -18.12 -0.27
N ILE A 72 -8.72 -17.03 -0.86
CA ILE A 72 -8.23 -15.86 -0.12
C ILE A 72 -9.39 -15.21 0.66
N VAL A 73 -10.54 -15.01 0.01
CA VAL A 73 -11.74 -14.51 0.70
C VAL A 73 -12.14 -15.49 1.81
N THR A 74 -12.16 -16.80 1.50
CA THR A 74 -12.51 -17.83 2.48
C THR A 74 -11.59 -17.80 3.70
N ALA A 75 -10.28 -17.64 3.50
CA ALA A 75 -9.32 -17.53 4.60
C ALA A 75 -9.54 -16.27 5.44
N LEU A 76 -9.70 -15.10 4.81
CA LEU A 76 -9.92 -13.82 5.49
C LEU A 76 -11.22 -13.82 6.30
N VAL A 77 -12.33 -14.23 5.69
CA VAL A 77 -13.64 -14.32 6.38
C VAL A 77 -13.60 -15.32 7.53
N THR A 78 -12.89 -16.44 7.36
CA THR A 78 -12.74 -17.43 8.43
C THR A 78 -11.90 -16.89 9.58
N LEU A 79 -10.81 -16.18 9.29
CA LEU A 79 -9.95 -15.56 10.30
C LEU A 79 -10.66 -14.42 11.04
N GLU A 80 -11.52 -13.65 10.37
CA GLU A 80 -12.35 -12.64 11.05
C GLU A 80 -13.34 -13.28 12.02
N ALA A 81 -14.00 -14.38 11.62
CA ALA A 81 -14.96 -15.10 12.48
C ALA A 81 -14.27 -15.93 13.58
N LYS A 82 -13.06 -16.40 13.34
CA LYS A 82 -12.25 -17.26 14.22
C LYS A 82 -10.81 -16.74 14.23
N PRO A 83 -10.51 -15.65 14.94
CA PRO A 83 -9.17 -15.08 14.96
C PRO A 83 -8.09 -16.07 15.39
N LEU A 84 -6.93 -15.99 14.72
CA LEU A 84 -5.76 -16.82 15.01
C LEU A 84 -4.49 -15.96 14.95
N GLY A 85 -3.71 -15.99 16.01
CA GLY A 85 -2.43 -15.27 16.06
C GLY A 85 -1.36 -15.92 15.18
N LEU A 86 -0.41 -15.11 14.72
CA LEU A 86 0.63 -15.50 13.75
C LEU A 86 1.42 -16.76 14.17
N GLN A 87 1.64 -16.98 15.46
CA GLN A 87 2.42 -18.11 15.98
C GLN A 87 1.52 -19.18 16.63
N GLU A 88 0.20 -19.07 16.52
CA GLU A 88 -0.73 -19.98 17.14
C GLU A 88 -1.07 -21.16 16.21
N ALA A 89 -1.21 -22.34 16.79
CA ALA A 89 -1.73 -23.50 16.08
C ALA A 89 -3.27 -23.43 15.95
N GLY A 90 -3.93 -22.76 16.90
CA GLY A 90 -5.37 -22.73 17.02
C GLY A 90 -5.96 -24.05 17.51
N PRO A 91 -7.30 -24.14 17.59
CA PRO A 91 -7.99 -25.34 18.01
C PRO A 91 -7.81 -26.49 17.03
N ASP A 92 -7.96 -27.69 17.54
CA ASP A 92 -7.97 -28.92 16.77
C ASP A 92 -9.27 -29.08 15.97
N ILE A 93 -9.13 -29.48 14.71
CA ILE A 93 -10.23 -29.81 13.80
C ILE A 93 -10.18 -31.30 13.52
N ALA A 94 -11.24 -32.01 13.93
CA ALA A 94 -11.36 -33.45 13.74
C ALA A 94 -12.11 -33.75 12.44
N PHE A 95 -11.48 -34.53 11.57
CA PHE A 95 -12.03 -34.93 10.27
C PHE A 95 -12.82 -36.24 10.38
N THR A 96 -13.93 -36.30 9.68
CA THR A 96 -14.93 -37.37 9.76
C THR A 96 -15.10 -38.09 8.41
N SER A 97 -16.03 -39.01 8.31
CA SER A 97 -16.44 -39.62 7.04
C SER A 97 -17.06 -38.61 6.06
N THR A 98 -17.65 -37.52 6.58
CA THR A 98 -18.16 -36.42 5.72
C THR A 98 -17.02 -35.74 4.97
N ASP A 99 -15.89 -35.50 5.62
CA ASP A 99 -14.72 -34.87 4.99
C ASP A 99 -14.07 -35.80 3.97
N VAL A 100 -14.10 -37.12 4.19
CA VAL A 100 -13.70 -38.12 3.20
C VAL A 100 -14.64 -38.10 1.98
N ALA A 101 -15.96 -37.90 2.20
CA ALA A 101 -16.91 -37.76 1.11
C ALA A 101 -16.65 -36.46 0.28
N LEU A 102 -16.31 -35.34 0.94
CA LEU A 102 -15.88 -34.11 0.25
C LEU A 102 -14.64 -34.36 -0.60
N TYR A 103 -13.61 -35.01 -0.06
CA TYR A 103 -12.42 -35.39 -0.81
C TYR A 103 -12.76 -36.16 -2.09
N ASN A 104 -13.59 -37.20 -1.98
CA ASN A 104 -14.00 -38.01 -3.12
C ASN A 104 -14.82 -37.20 -4.14
N SER A 105 -15.72 -36.34 -3.68
CA SER A 105 -16.52 -35.46 -4.55
C SER A 105 -15.66 -34.50 -5.35
N TYR A 106 -14.68 -33.84 -4.71
CA TYR A 106 -13.76 -32.96 -5.43
C TYR A 106 -12.81 -33.69 -6.35
N LEU A 107 -12.33 -34.88 -5.96
CA LEU A 107 -11.48 -35.71 -6.80
C LEU A 107 -12.18 -36.12 -8.11
N GLN A 108 -13.47 -36.50 -8.03
CA GLN A 108 -14.29 -36.85 -9.18
C GLN A 108 -14.50 -35.66 -10.15
N ARG A 109 -14.47 -34.44 -9.62
CA ARG A 109 -14.62 -33.21 -10.40
C ARG A 109 -13.26 -32.60 -10.81
N PHE A 110 -12.15 -33.35 -10.69
CA PHE A 110 -10.80 -32.91 -10.98
C PHE A 110 -10.35 -31.68 -10.17
N GLY A 111 -10.96 -31.46 -9.00
CA GLY A 111 -10.57 -30.40 -8.07
C GLY A 111 -9.24 -30.70 -7.39
N SER A 112 -8.53 -29.65 -6.98
CA SER A 112 -7.32 -29.78 -6.16
C SER A 112 -7.68 -30.36 -4.79
N VAL A 113 -7.11 -31.48 -4.41
CA VAL A 113 -7.38 -32.17 -3.13
C VAL A 113 -6.10 -32.64 -2.45
N LYS A 114 -6.18 -32.82 -1.13
CA LYS A 114 -5.16 -33.50 -0.34
C LYS A 114 -5.77 -34.67 0.43
N PRO A 115 -5.03 -35.78 0.62
CA PRO A 115 -5.56 -36.95 1.31
C PRO A 115 -6.11 -36.61 2.70
N VAL A 116 -7.27 -37.19 3.02
CA VAL A 116 -7.92 -37.08 4.32
C VAL A 116 -8.49 -38.46 4.73
N ARG A 117 -8.53 -38.71 6.03
CA ARG A 117 -9.16 -39.94 6.60
C ARG A 117 -10.02 -39.59 7.81
N SER A 118 -11.02 -40.38 8.04
CA SER A 118 -11.81 -40.26 9.26
C SER A 118 -10.93 -40.51 10.51
N GLY A 119 -11.09 -39.66 11.54
CA GLY A 119 -10.26 -39.65 12.74
C GLY A 119 -8.92 -38.92 12.59
N LEU A 120 -8.63 -38.30 11.44
CA LEU A 120 -7.53 -37.33 11.32
C LEU A 120 -7.86 -36.10 12.17
N VAL A 121 -6.86 -35.59 12.88
CA VAL A 121 -6.96 -34.32 13.64
C VAL A 121 -5.83 -33.42 13.17
N LEU A 122 -6.15 -32.21 12.79
CA LEU A 122 -5.21 -31.15 12.41
C LEU A 122 -5.51 -29.88 13.16
N SER A 123 -4.51 -29.07 13.43
CA SER A 123 -4.74 -27.73 13.98
C SER A 123 -5.42 -26.81 12.94
N TYR A 124 -6.11 -25.79 13.41
CA TYR A 124 -6.73 -24.79 12.52
C TYR A 124 -5.71 -24.15 11.57
N ARG A 125 -4.48 -23.85 12.04
CA ARG A 125 -3.39 -23.37 11.20
C ARG A 125 -3.05 -24.34 10.07
N GLN A 126 -2.92 -25.65 10.37
CA GLN A 126 -2.62 -26.65 9.35
C GLN A 126 -3.72 -26.75 8.28
N VAL A 127 -4.97 -26.53 8.67
CA VAL A 127 -6.09 -26.52 7.71
C VAL A 127 -6.05 -25.25 6.83
N LEU A 128 -5.68 -24.09 7.40
CA LEU A 128 -5.41 -22.86 6.61
C LEU A 128 -4.23 -23.05 5.64
N GLU A 129 -3.15 -23.71 6.06
CA GLU A 129 -2.03 -24.07 5.22
C GLU A 129 -2.46 -24.95 4.02
N LEU A 130 -3.31 -25.93 4.27
CA LEU A 130 -3.88 -26.79 3.20
C LEU A 130 -4.82 -26.00 2.26
N THR A 131 -5.55 -25.04 2.80
CA THR A 131 -6.45 -24.16 2.04
C THR A 131 -5.68 -23.21 1.14
N VAL A 132 -4.71 -22.49 1.68
CA VAL A 132 -4.01 -21.40 0.98
C VAL A 132 -2.82 -21.92 0.17
N VAL A 133 -1.91 -22.68 0.80
CA VAL A 133 -0.66 -23.15 0.17
C VAL A 133 -0.93 -24.27 -0.82
N ALA A 134 -1.64 -25.33 -0.39
CA ALA A 134 -1.97 -26.47 -1.24
C ALA A 134 -3.15 -26.21 -2.18
N SER A 135 -3.93 -25.16 -1.95
CA SER A 135 -5.18 -24.90 -2.67
C SER A 135 -6.19 -26.08 -2.60
N ALA A 136 -6.23 -26.81 -1.49
CA ALA A 136 -7.00 -28.05 -1.36
C ALA A 136 -8.49 -27.77 -1.10
N ASN A 137 -9.35 -28.06 -2.09
CA ASN A 137 -10.79 -27.78 -2.03
C ASN A 137 -11.47 -28.51 -0.88
N ASN A 138 -11.15 -29.78 -0.67
CA ASN A 138 -11.75 -30.57 0.43
C ASN A 138 -11.43 -29.98 1.81
N TYR A 139 -10.21 -29.51 2.03
CA TYR A 139 -9.86 -28.88 3.31
C TYR A 139 -10.48 -27.49 3.46
N THR A 140 -10.62 -26.75 2.34
CA THR A 140 -11.28 -25.43 2.34
C THR A 140 -12.76 -25.55 2.74
N GLU A 141 -13.51 -26.49 2.14
CA GLU A 141 -14.92 -26.69 2.52
C GLU A 141 -15.06 -27.29 3.93
N SER A 142 -14.16 -28.21 4.34
CA SER A 142 -14.11 -28.69 5.72
C SER A 142 -13.85 -27.55 6.72
N LEU A 143 -12.96 -26.62 6.40
CA LEU A 143 -12.69 -25.43 7.21
C LEU A 143 -13.95 -24.56 7.38
N VAL A 144 -14.64 -24.31 6.28
CA VAL A 144 -15.90 -23.54 6.27
C VAL A 144 -16.98 -24.24 7.09
N ASN A 145 -17.14 -25.55 6.90
CA ASN A 145 -18.12 -26.33 7.68
C ASN A 145 -17.80 -26.35 9.18
N TRP A 146 -16.52 -26.41 9.55
CA TRP A 146 -16.09 -26.30 10.94
C TRP A 146 -16.38 -24.92 11.53
N ALA A 147 -16.08 -23.84 10.77
CA ALA A 147 -16.17 -22.48 11.28
C ALA A 147 -17.62 -21.95 11.34
N PHE A 148 -18.43 -22.29 10.34
CA PHE A 148 -19.78 -21.72 10.11
C PHE A 148 -20.91 -22.76 10.15
N GLY A 149 -20.58 -24.06 10.31
CA GLY A 149 -21.55 -25.16 10.33
C GLY A 149 -21.89 -25.71 8.94
N SER A 150 -21.84 -24.89 7.89
CA SER A 150 -22.04 -25.32 6.50
C SER A 150 -21.57 -24.25 5.50
N GLU A 151 -21.30 -24.66 4.27
CA GLU A 151 -21.06 -23.72 3.16
C GLU A 151 -22.25 -22.79 2.90
N ALA A 152 -23.49 -23.30 3.03
CA ALA A 152 -24.70 -22.50 2.87
C ALA A 152 -24.81 -21.37 3.92
N ALA A 153 -24.31 -21.59 5.15
CA ALA A 153 -24.25 -20.54 6.16
C ALA A 153 -23.09 -19.56 5.94
N PHE A 154 -21.98 -20.02 5.37
CA PHE A 154 -20.81 -19.19 5.05
C PHE A 154 -21.07 -18.19 3.93
N LEU A 155 -21.72 -18.59 2.85
CA LEU A 155 -21.83 -17.80 1.62
C LEU A 155 -22.47 -16.40 1.83
N PRO A 156 -23.59 -16.24 2.55
CA PRO A 156 -24.13 -14.91 2.82
C PRO A 156 -23.19 -14.05 3.66
N ILE A 157 -22.41 -14.64 4.58
CA ILE A 157 -21.42 -13.93 5.41
C ILE A 157 -20.26 -13.45 4.52
N ALA A 158 -19.75 -14.33 3.64
CA ALA A 158 -18.68 -13.99 2.72
C ALA A 158 -19.08 -12.90 1.72
N ASN A 159 -20.28 -12.98 1.15
CA ASN A 159 -20.75 -11.94 0.22
C ASN A 159 -21.05 -10.61 0.94
N ALA A 160 -21.50 -10.62 2.20
CA ALA A 160 -21.61 -9.42 3.01
C ALA A 160 -20.24 -8.81 3.30
N TRP A 161 -19.26 -9.64 3.68
CA TRP A 161 -17.88 -9.23 3.91
C TRP A 161 -17.26 -8.56 2.67
N LEU A 162 -17.48 -9.11 1.47
CA LEU A 162 -17.04 -8.51 0.20
C LEU A 162 -17.65 -7.10 0.02
N ALA A 163 -18.94 -6.94 0.26
CA ALA A 163 -19.60 -5.65 0.15
C ALA A 163 -19.08 -4.63 1.17
N ASP A 164 -18.86 -5.05 2.43
CA ASP A 164 -18.35 -4.20 3.51
C ASP A 164 -16.91 -3.72 3.25
N HIS A 165 -16.13 -4.49 2.47
CA HIS A 165 -14.77 -4.12 2.04
C HIS A 165 -14.72 -3.44 0.66
N GLY A 166 -15.88 -3.07 0.09
CA GLY A 166 -15.97 -2.37 -1.20
C GLY A 166 -15.69 -3.23 -2.42
N LEU A 167 -15.59 -4.56 -2.28
CA LEU A 167 -15.32 -5.52 -3.36
C LEU A 167 -16.63 -5.89 -4.08
N THR A 168 -17.31 -4.89 -4.61
CA THR A 168 -18.72 -4.97 -5.04
C THR A 168 -18.96 -5.73 -6.34
N SER A 169 -17.92 -5.95 -7.14
CA SER A 169 -18.00 -6.78 -8.35
C SER A 169 -17.85 -8.27 -8.04
N MET A 170 -17.38 -8.61 -6.82
CA MET A 170 -17.11 -9.98 -6.44
C MET A 170 -18.38 -10.68 -5.94
N VAL A 171 -18.57 -11.90 -6.39
CA VAL A 171 -19.67 -12.78 -5.94
C VAL A 171 -19.11 -14.18 -5.69
N LEU A 172 -19.43 -14.76 -4.52
CA LEU A 172 -19.13 -16.14 -4.18
C LEU A 172 -20.39 -16.99 -4.18
N THR A 173 -20.30 -18.14 -4.84
CA THR A 173 -21.33 -19.20 -4.91
C THR A 173 -20.85 -20.53 -4.34
N ASP A 174 -19.55 -20.67 -4.09
CA ASP A 174 -18.94 -21.72 -3.29
C ASP A 174 -17.69 -21.17 -2.56
N SER A 175 -17.18 -21.89 -1.59
CA SER A 175 -16.04 -21.50 -0.76
C SER A 175 -14.69 -21.77 -1.40
N THR A 176 -14.63 -22.51 -2.50
CA THR A 176 -13.39 -23.09 -3.07
C THR A 176 -12.99 -22.48 -4.41
N GLY A 177 -13.94 -21.88 -5.13
CA GLY A 177 -13.77 -21.39 -6.49
C GLY A 177 -13.90 -22.48 -7.56
N MET A 178 -14.51 -23.63 -7.24
CA MET A 178 -14.82 -24.66 -8.25
C MET A 178 -16.00 -24.28 -9.13
N ASN A 179 -16.88 -23.43 -8.64
CA ASN A 179 -18.00 -22.92 -9.44
C ASN A 179 -17.53 -21.69 -10.23
N PRO A 180 -17.65 -21.69 -11.57
CA PRO A 180 -17.26 -20.53 -12.40
C PRO A 180 -18.10 -19.26 -12.14
N ALA A 181 -19.20 -19.36 -11.40
CA ALA A 181 -19.99 -18.22 -10.94
C ALA A 181 -19.36 -17.47 -9.76
N ASN A 182 -18.25 -17.97 -9.17
CA ASN A 182 -17.38 -17.16 -8.33
C ASN A 182 -16.62 -16.19 -9.23
N VAL A 183 -17.03 -14.94 -9.25
CA VAL A 183 -16.52 -13.93 -10.20
C VAL A 183 -16.05 -12.66 -9.49
N GLY A 184 -15.23 -11.87 -10.17
CA GLY A 184 -14.78 -10.56 -9.72
C GLY A 184 -14.00 -9.84 -10.81
N THR A 185 -13.92 -8.51 -10.73
CA THR A 185 -13.09 -7.70 -11.63
C THR A 185 -11.63 -7.71 -11.20
N ALA A 186 -10.74 -7.44 -12.16
CA ALA A 186 -9.31 -7.29 -11.85
C ALA A 186 -9.06 -6.18 -10.81
N SER A 187 -9.84 -5.12 -10.83
CA SER A 187 -9.73 -3.99 -9.88
C SER A 187 -10.05 -4.42 -8.44
N ASP A 188 -11.16 -5.13 -8.20
CA ASP A 188 -11.49 -5.61 -6.86
C ASP A 188 -10.49 -6.64 -6.35
N LEU A 189 -9.86 -7.40 -7.26
CA LEU A 189 -8.83 -8.36 -6.90
C LEU A 189 -7.51 -7.68 -6.44
N ILE A 190 -7.21 -6.48 -6.90
CA ILE A 190 -6.08 -5.71 -6.34
C ILE A 190 -6.36 -5.35 -4.88
N GLU A 191 -7.56 -4.87 -4.57
CA GLU A 191 -7.93 -4.54 -3.20
C GLU A 191 -7.99 -5.80 -2.31
N LEU A 192 -8.52 -6.93 -2.82
CA LEU A 192 -8.43 -8.23 -2.14
C LEU A 192 -6.97 -8.63 -1.85
N GLY A 193 -6.06 -8.41 -2.80
CA GLY A 193 -4.63 -8.67 -2.63
C GLY A 193 -4.00 -7.81 -1.54
N LYS A 194 -4.36 -6.52 -1.47
CA LYS A 194 -3.92 -5.61 -0.39
C LYS A 194 -4.45 -6.07 0.97
N LEU A 195 -5.72 -6.47 1.07
CA LEU A 195 -6.32 -7.04 2.29
C LEU A 195 -5.61 -8.33 2.73
N ALA A 196 -5.30 -9.22 1.79
CA ALA A 196 -4.57 -10.45 2.07
C ALA A 196 -3.16 -10.21 2.62
N LEU A 197 -2.48 -9.18 2.13
CA LEU A 197 -1.15 -8.80 2.62
C LEU A 197 -1.18 -8.03 3.94
N ALA A 198 -2.30 -7.35 4.25
CA ALA A 198 -2.49 -6.65 5.51
C ALA A 198 -2.75 -7.59 6.68
N ASP A 199 -3.31 -8.79 6.45
CA ASP A 199 -3.41 -9.82 7.48
C ASP A 199 -2.07 -10.56 7.63
N PRO A 200 -1.42 -10.53 8.80
CA PRO A 200 -0.08 -11.10 8.99
C PRO A 200 -0.02 -12.62 8.71
N LEU A 201 -1.07 -13.37 9.09
CA LEU A 201 -1.11 -14.82 8.90
C LEU A 201 -1.35 -15.17 7.44
N VAL A 202 -2.29 -14.52 6.77
CA VAL A 202 -2.52 -14.74 5.33
C VAL A 202 -1.29 -14.33 4.53
N SER A 203 -0.64 -13.21 4.86
CA SER A 203 0.61 -12.76 4.23
C SER A 203 1.74 -13.80 4.35
N GLU A 204 1.89 -14.43 5.52
CA GLU A 204 2.82 -15.54 5.72
C GLU A 204 2.45 -16.76 4.87
N LEU A 205 1.18 -17.17 4.91
CA LEU A 205 0.70 -18.37 4.20
C LEU A 205 0.88 -18.24 2.68
N VAL A 206 0.53 -17.09 2.07
CA VAL A 206 0.64 -16.89 0.63
C VAL A 206 2.09 -16.85 0.14
N SER A 207 3.04 -16.48 1.00
CA SER A 207 4.47 -16.45 0.71
C SER A 207 5.19 -17.76 1.01
N THR A 208 4.53 -18.70 1.68
CA THR A 208 5.10 -19.99 2.05
C THR A 208 5.28 -20.89 0.84
N LYS A 209 6.52 -21.25 0.48
CA LYS A 209 6.82 -22.15 -0.65
C LYS A 209 6.45 -23.60 -0.37
N THR A 210 6.78 -24.07 0.82
CA THR A 210 6.57 -25.47 1.25
C THR A 210 6.28 -25.51 2.73
N VAL A 211 5.39 -26.42 3.14
CA VAL A 211 5.11 -26.75 4.54
C VAL A 211 4.97 -28.25 4.69
N SER A 212 5.46 -28.82 5.78
CA SER A 212 5.31 -30.26 6.07
C SER A 212 4.27 -30.44 7.16
N ILE A 213 3.21 -31.20 6.83
CA ILE A 213 2.14 -31.56 7.77
C ILE A 213 2.26 -33.06 8.05
N PRO A 214 2.64 -33.48 9.26
CA PRO A 214 3.04 -34.87 9.54
C PRO A 214 2.05 -35.91 9.08
N SER A 215 0.75 -35.64 9.13
CA SER A 215 -0.30 -36.60 8.75
C SER A 215 -0.77 -36.52 7.30
N VAL A 216 -0.27 -35.52 6.52
CA VAL A 216 -0.67 -35.27 5.13
C VAL A 216 0.52 -35.34 4.18
N GLY A 217 1.71 -34.99 4.67
CA GLY A 217 2.96 -34.96 3.91
C GLY A 217 3.42 -33.56 3.55
N ASP A 218 4.36 -33.47 2.62
CA ASP A 218 4.90 -32.21 2.14
C ASP A 218 3.95 -31.52 1.19
N ILE A 219 3.64 -30.28 1.51
CA ILE A 219 2.76 -29.40 0.76
C ILE A 219 3.61 -28.37 0.04
N LYS A 220 3.39 -28.22 -1.27
CA LYS A 220 4.03 -27.19 -2.10
C LYS A 220 3.01 -26.15 -2.51
N ASN A 221 3.41 -24.89 -2.48
CA ASN A 221 2.59 -23.81 -3.02
C ASN A 221 2.35 -24.01 -4.52
N THR A 222 1.15 -23.67 -4.94
CA THR A 222 0.76 -23.74 -6.36
C THR A 222 1.33 -22.60 -7.19
N ASN A 223 1.73 -21.48 -6.54
CA ASN A 223 2.42 -20.37 -7.20
C ASN A 223 3.90 -20.72 -7.41
N LYS A 224 4.27 -21.01 -8.67
CA LYS A 224 5.64 -21.38 -9.04
C LYS A 224 6.58 -20.19 -9.13
N LEU A 225 6.04 -18.96 -9.21
CA LEU A 225 6.84 -17.72 -9.28
C LEU A 225 7.38 -17.29 -7.92
N LEU A 226 7.00 -17.94 -6.81
CA LEU A 226 7.49 -17.55 -5.47
C LEU A 226 9.02 -17.50 -5.41
N GLY A 227 9.55 -16.29 -5.16
CA GLY A 227 10.97 -15.97 -5.08
C GLY A 227 11.61 -15.54 -6.40
N ASP A 228 10.90 -15.61 -7.52
CA ASP A 228 11.37 -15.11 -8.80
C ASP A 228 10.93 -13.65 -8.96
N ALA A 229 11.80 -12.77 -9.43
CA ALA A 229 11.54 -11.34 -9.68
C ALA A 229 10.85 -10.60 -8.50
N GLY A 230 11.15 -10.97 -7.25
CA GLY A 230 10.54 -10.41 -6.05
C GLY A 230 9.15 -10.94 -5.70
N VAL A 231 8.61 -11.90 -6.46
CA VAL A 231 7.27 -12.46 -6.20
C VAL A 231 7.23 -13.18 -4.84
N ARG A 232 6.29 -12.73 -3.97
CA ARG A 232 6.10 -13.25 -2.62
C ARG A 232 4.69 -13.79 -2.33
N GLY A 233 3.80 -13.78 -3.27
CA GLY A 233 2.41 -14.24 -3.12
C GLY A 233 1.68 -14.13 -4.46
N ILE A 234 0.36 -14.27 -4.54
CA ILE A 234 -0.63 -14.50 -3.47
C ILE A 234 -1.34 -15.84 -3.74
N LYS A 235 -2.09 -15.95 -4.86
CA LYS A 235 -2.91 -17.13 -5.09
C LYS A 235 -3.14 -17.41 -6.57
N THR A 236 -2.87 -18.65 -6.98
CA THR A 236 -3.23 -19.20 -8.30
C THR A 236 -4.71 -19.56 -8.36
N GLY A 237 -5.29 -19.44 -9.55
CA GLY A 237 -6.59 -19.98 -9.90
C GLY A 237 -6.50 -20.83 -11.18
N THR A 238 -7.25 -21.91 -11.25
CA THR A 238 -7.33 -22.76 -12.45
C THR A 238 -8.73 -23.35 -12.55
N LEU A 239 -9.38 -23.06 -13.66
CA LEU A 239 -10.55 -23.75 -14.20
C LEU A 239 -10.24 -24.08 -15.65
N ASP A 240 -11.00 -23.57 -16.61
CA ASP A 240 -10.66 -23.67 -18.04
C ASP A 240 -9.44 -22.82 -18.42
N GLU A 241 -9.20 -21.75 -17.64
CA GLU A 241 -8.12 -20.78 -17.81
C GLU A 241 -7.28 -20.69 -16.54
N ALA A 242 -6.06 -20.17 -16.69
CA ALA A 242 -5.13 -19.92 -15.59
C ALA A 242 -5.17 -18.45 -15.13
N ASN A 243 -5.22 -18.26 -13.81
CA ASN A 243 -5.26 -16.98 -13.12
C ASN A 243 -4.18 -16.91 -12.06
N LEU A 244 -3.65 -15.71 -11.78
CA LEU A 244 -2.80 -15.44 -10.63
C LEU A 244 -3.07 -14.04 -10.09
N LEU A 245 -3.47 -13.97 -8.83
CA LEU A 245 -3.33 -12.79 -8.00
C LEU A 245 -1.94 -12.86 -7.37
N PHE A 246 -1.08 -11.88 -7.64
CA PHE A 246 0.32 -11.91 -7.21
C PHE A 246 0.72 -10.67 -6.41
N ALA A 247 1.78 -10.80 -5.63
CA ALA A 247 2.49 -9.69 -5.00
C ALA A 247 3.99 -9.82 -5.28
N ALA A 248 4.67 -8.68 -5.47
CA ALA A 248 6.11 -8.66 -5.68
C ALA A 248 6.73 -7.43 -5.00
N ASP A 249 7.86 -7.65 -4.31
CA ASP A 249 8.61 -6.61 -3.62
C ASP A 249 9.76 -6.10 -4.47
N TYR A 250 9.92 -4.77 -4.51
CA TYR A 250 11.03 -4.07 -5.15
C TYR A 250 11.62 -3.02 -4.24
N GLU A 251 12.94 -2.87 -4.30
CA GLU A 251 13.64 -1.76 -3.65
C GLU A 251 13.68 -0.56 -4.59
N VAL A 252 13.21 0.60 -4.10
CA VAL A 252 13.23 1.89 -4.78
C VAL A 252 13.63 2.96 -3.76
N GLY A 253 14.70 3.69 -3.98
CA GLY A 253 15.16 4.74 -3.05
C GLY A 253 15.38 4.24 -1.61
N GLY A 254 15.84 3.00 -1.43
CA GLY A 254 16.02 2.40 -0.11
C GLY A 254 14.72 2.00 0.61
N GLN A 255 13.58 2.09 -0.06
CA GLN A 255 12.27 1.68 0.46
C GLN A 255 11.75 0.47 -0.32
N THR A 256 11.10 -0.47 0.38
CA THR A 256 10.44 -1.61 -0.27
C THR A 256 9.04 -1.21 -0.75
N VAL A 257 8.81 -1.28 -2.05
CA VAL A 257 7.50 -1.14 -2.68
C VAL A 257 6.92 -2.53 -2.94
N THR A 258 5.76 -2.83 -2.37
CA THR A 258 5.04 -4.07 -2.65
C THR A 258 3.98 -3.84 -3.73
N ILE A 259 4.25 -4.34 -4.94
CA ILE A 259 3.28 -4.36 -6.03
C ILE A 259 2.26 -5.47 -5.76
N VAL A 260 0.99 -5.17 -6.01
CA VAL A 260 -0.10 -6.15 -6.08
C VAL A 260 -0.61 -6.16 -7.51
N GLY A 261 -0.63 -7.33 -8.12
CA GLY A 261 -1.12 -7.47 -9.48
C GLY A 261 -2.04 -8.68 -9.63
N VAL A 262 -2.87 -8.65 -10.66
CA VAL A 262 -3.69 -9.78 -11.06
C VAL A 262 -3.68 -9.94 -12.57
N MET A 263 -3.63 -11.19 -13.01
CA MET A 263 -3.77 -11.55 -14.42
C MET A 263 -4.72 -12.73 -14.53
N LEU A 264 -5.81 -12.55 -15.26
CA LEU A 264 -6.91 -13.51 -15.44
C LEU A 264 -7.02 -13.91 -16.90
N GLY A 265 -7.43 -15.17 -17.14
CA GLY A 265 -7.80 -15.64 -18.47
C GLY A 265 -6.64 -16.10 -19.34
N ALA A 266 -5.51 -16.48 -18.76
CA ALA A 266 -4.41 -17.07 -19.53
C ALA A 266 -4.73 -18.50 -19.97
N LYS A 267 -4.22 -18.89 -21.13
CA LYS A 267 -4.38 -20.24 -21.68
C LYS A 267 -3.91 -21.34 -20.72
N ASP A 268 -2.81 -21.11 -20.04
CA ASP A 268 -2.20 -22.01 -19.06
C ASP A 268 -1.22 -21.25 -18.15
N HIS A 269 -0.76 -21.90 -17.06
CA HIS A 269 0.17 -21.29 -16.12
C HIS A 269 1.54 -20.98 -16.71
N LYS A 270 1.99 -21.67 -17.76
CA LYS A 270 3.29 -21.39 -18.39
C LYS A 270 3.28 -20.05 -19.12
N VAL A 271 2.20 -19.78 -19.84
CA VAL A 271 1.97 -18.47 -20.49
C VAL A 271 1.78 -17.39 -19.45
N LEU A 272 0.90 -17.63 -18.46
CA LEU A 272 0.63 -16.72 -17.38
C LEU A 272 1.88 -16.28 -16.62
N ASP A 273 2.72 -17.25 -16.22
CA ASP A 273 3.95 -16.99 -15.45
C ASP A 273 4.94 -16.12 -16.27
N ALA A 274 5.10 -16.39 -17.58
CA ALA A 274 5.96 -15.60 -18.45
C ALA A 274 5.46 -14.16 -18.64
N ASP A 275 4.16 -14.00 -18.83
CA ASP A 275 3.54 -12.68 -19.03
C ASP A 275 3.58 -11.85 -17.75
N ILE A 276 3.41 -12.46 -16.57
CA ILE A 276 3.57 -11.78 -15.28
C ILE A 276 5.00 -11.27 -15.10
N LEU A 277 6.02 -12.08 -15.38
CA LEU A 277 7.41 -11.65 -15.30
C LEU A 277 7.71 -10.49 -16.25
N THR A 278 7.14 -10.51 -17.46
CA THR A 278 7.27 -9.44 -18.45
C THR A 278 6.58 -8.15 -17.96
N LEU A 279 5.35 -8.29 -17.42
CA LEU A 279 4.63 -7.15 -16.83
C LEU A 279 5.42 -6.53 -15.68
N LEU A 280 5.91 -7.33 -14.73
CA LEU A 280 6.68 -6.86 -13.59
C LEU A 280 7.95 -6.10 -14.00
N GLN A 281 8.64 -6.54 -15.06
CA GLN A 281 9.80 -5.82 -15.61
C GLN A 281 9.41 -4.43 -16.14
N SER A 282 8.21 -4.28 -16.72
CA SER A 282 7.72 -3.01 -17.26
C SER A 282 7.12 -2.08 -16.18
N VAL A 283 6.62 -2.65 -15.08
CA VAL A 283 6.03 -1.90 -13.95
C VAL A 283 7.11 -1.24 -13.09
N LYS A 284 8.20 -1.95 -12.83
CA LYS A 284 9.27 -1.48 -11.93
C LYS A 284 9.79 -0.06 -12.21
N PRO A 285 10.06 0.37 -13.47
CA PRO A 285 10.52 1.73 -13.76
C PRO A 285 9.48 2.82 -13.47
N GLY A 286 8.22 2.45 -13.26
CA GLY A 286 7.16 3.38 -12.91
C GLY A 286 7.25 3.89 -11.47
N PHE A 287 7.95 3.17 -10.59
CA PHE A 287 8.21 3.65 -9.23
C PHE A 287 9.54 4.39 -9.20
N GLN A 288 9.50 5.65 -8.77
CA GLN A 288 10.66 6.53 -8.75
C GLN A 288 10.74 7.24 -7.40
N GLU A 289 11.96 7.36 -6.89
CA GLU A 289 12.24 8.26 -5.77
C GLU A 289 12.34 9.69 -6.31
N VAL A 290 11.61 10.59 -5.69
CA VAL A 290 11.58 12.01 -6.02
C VAL A 290 12.03 12.79 -4.80
N GLU A 291 13.03 13.66 -4.97
CA GLU A 291 13.43 14.65 -3.99
C GLU A 291 12.39 15.77 -3.97
N LEU A 292 11.80 16.00 -2.80
CA LEU A 292 10.83 17.08 -2.58
C LEU A 292 11.51 18.35 -2.08
N ALA A 293 12.49 18.21 -1.19
CA ALA A 293 13.29 19.28 -0.64
C ALA A 293 14.68 18.77 -0.27
N ALA A 294 15.69 19.62 -0.43
CA ALA A 294 17.04 19.39 0.11
C ALA A 294 17.30 20.36 1.27
N ALA A 295 17.95 19.89 2.35
CA ALA A 295 18.36 20.73 3.45
C ALA A 295 19.20 21.95 2.97
N GLY A 296 18.83 23.16 3.40
CA GLY A 296 19.44 24.38 2.95
C GLY A 296 18.97 24.89 1.58
N GLN A 297 18.04 24.21 0.91
CA GLN A 297 17.42 24.73 -0.30
C GLN A 297 16.54 25.93 0.00
N GLU A 298 16.73 27.02 -0.76
CA GLU A 298 16.02 28.29 -0.62
C GLU A 298 14.59 28.19 -1.16
N TYR A 299 13.64 28.79 -0.43
CA TYR A 299 12.22 28.92 -0.79
C TYR A 299 11.70 30.35 -0.66
N GLY A 300 12.58 31.30 -0.36
CA GLY A 300 12.27 32.70 -0.24
C GLY A 300 13.23 33.43 0.68
N SER A 301 12.95 34.70 0.98
CA SER A 301 13.80 35.52 1.84
C SER A 301 13.02 36.50 2.69
N TYR A 302 13.64 36.93 3.78
CA TYR A 302 13.25 38.07 4.56
C TYR A 302 14.24 39.23 4.35
N SER A 303 13.73 40.45 4.24
CA SER A 303 14.53 41.66 4.26
C SER A 303 13.96 42.60 5.32
N SER A 304 14.77 42.97 6.30
CA SER A 304 14.42 43.90 7.34
C SER A 304 14.50 45.38 6.83
N ARG A 305 13.80 46.30 7.48
CA ARG A 305 13.89 47.74 7.16
C ARG A 305 15.27 48.33 7.43
N TRP A 306 16.10 47.65 8.22
CA TRP A 306 17.47 48.08 8.53
C TRP A 306 18.55 47.43 7.71
N GLY A 307 18.15 46.58 6.72
CA GLY A 307 19.04 46.03 5.74
C GLY A 307 19.60 44.65 6.06
N ASP A 308 19.17 44.01 7.16
CA ASP A 308 19.48 42.60 7.39
C ASP A 308 18.62 41.74 6.49
N GLU A 309 19.22 40.69 5.93
CA GLU A 309 18.56 39.72 5.05
C GLU A 309 18.82 38.32 5.58
N SER A 310 17.85 37.46 5.40
CA SER A 310 17.97 36.01 5.66
C SER A 310 17.16 35.24 4.65
N ASP A 311 17.77 34.26 4.03
CA ASP A 311 17.04 33.29 3.23
C ASP A 311 16.20 32.38 4.11
N VAL A 312 15.10 31.89 3.55
CA VAL A 312 14.19 30.92 4.13
C VAL A 312 14.48 29.58 3.48
N VAL A 313 15.09 28.67 4.23
CA VAL A 313 15.59 27.42 3.72
C VAL A 313 14.88 26.22 4.33
N ALA A 314 14.86 25.09 3.61
CA ALA A 314 14.39 23.82 4.15
C ALA A 314 15.33 23.34 5.25
N ALA A 315 14.78 22.92 6.40
CA ALA A 315 15.55 22.47 7.56
C ALA A 315 16.14 21.04 7.37
N GLU A 316 15.51 20.23 6.51
CA GLU A 316 15.89 18.83 6.29
C GLU A 316 15.62 18.36 4.86
N ASP A 317 16.25 17.24 4.50
CA ASP A 317 15.97 16.54 3.23
C ASP A 317 14.61 15.83 3.31
N ALA A 318 13.86 15.84 2.21
CA ALA A 318 12.64 15.08 2.08
C ALA A 318 12.60 14.39 0.71
N THR A 319 12.42 13.07 0.73
CA THR A 319 12.22 12.26 -0.48
C THR A 319 10.94 11.44 -0.36
N VAL A 320 10.38 11.06 -1.48
CA VAL A 320 9.18 10.20 -1.54
C VAL A 320 9.29 9.26 -2.73
N VAL A 321 8.81 8.04 -2.56
CA VAL A 321 8.61 7.14 -3.70
C VAL A 321 7.22 7.38 -4.28
N VAL A 322 7.16 7.67 -5.57
CA VAL A 322 5.92 7.90 -6.32
C VAL A 322 5.77 6.89 -7.44
N TRP A 323 4.53 6.64 -7.82
CA TRP A 323 4.23 6.09 -9.16
C TRP A 323 4.33 7.22 -10.16
N ALA A 324 4.95 6.97 -11.32
CA ALA A 324 5.07 7.94 -12.41
C ALA A 324 3.70 8.59 -12.71
N ASP A 325 3.68 9.86 -13.02
CA ASP A 325 2.52 10.75 -13.18
C ASP A 325 1.76 11.13 -11.89
N THR A 326 2.23 10.70 -10.70
CA THR A 326 1.64 11.20 -9.45
C THR A 326 1.81 12.71 -9.36
N ALA A 327 0.69 13.41 -9.22
CA ALA A 327 0.71 14.87 -9.08
C ALA A 327 1.37 15.28 -7.75
N ILE A 328 2.32 16.21 -7.83
CA ILE A 328 2.98 16.82 -6.67
C ILE A 328 2.64 18.31 -6.68
N SER A 329 2.18 18.83 -5.56
CA SER A 329 1.97 20.26 -5.34
C SER A 329 2.59 20.71 -4.04
N LEU A 330 2.98 21.98 -3.94
CA LEU A 330 3.59 22.57 -2.75
C LEU A 330 2.78 23.77 -2.28
N LEU A 331 2.50 23.80 -1.00
CA LEU A 331 2.08 25.00 -0.27
C LEU A 331 3.23 25.43 0.66
N VAL A 332 3.72 26.65 0.46
CA VAL A 332 4.72 27.27 1.32
C VAL A 332 4.03 28.21 2.29
N THR A 333 4.30 28.07 3.57
CA THR A 333 3.81 28.98 4.62
C THR A 333 4.99 29.55 5.39
N ALA A 334 4.99 30.86 5.61
CA ALA A 334 5.99 31.51 6.44
C ALA A 334 5.34 32.64 7.27
N ARG A 335 5.67 32.71 8.55
CA ARG A 335 5.19 33.75 9.46
C ARG A 335 6.01 35.02 9.28
N PRO A 336 5.45 36.23 9.55
CA PRO A 336 6.26 37.45 9.60
C PRO A 336 7.31 37.36 10.72
N VAL A 337 8.52 37.85 10.42
CA VAL A 337 9.67 37.87 11.36
C VAL A 337 10.11 39.29 11.62
N THR A 338 10.31 39.64 12.89
CA THR A 338 10.89 40.91 13.30
C THR A 338 12.38 40.78 13.56
N LEU A 339 12.73 39.85 14.45
CA LEU A 339 14.09 39.40 14.79
C LEU A 339 14.06 37.92 14.81
N GLY A 340 15.17 37.28 14.50
CA GLY A 340 15.26 35.83 14.55
C GLY A 340 16.70 35.34 14.49
N VAL A 341 16.96 34.16 14.98
CA VAL A 341 18.28 33.56 14.95
C VAL A 341 18.40 32.51 13.85
N LYS A 342 19.61 32.35 13.34
CA LYS A 342 19.87 31.25 12.38
C LYS A 342 19.36 29.92 12.92
N GLY A 343 18.63 29.13 12.08
CA GLY A 343 18.00 27.88 12.44
C GLY A 343 16.66 28.01 13.16
N GLU A 344 16.13 29.23 13.33
CA GLU A 344 14.80 29.44 13.91
C GLU A 344 13.74 29.05 12.87
N GLU A 345 12.80 28.17 13.28
CA GLU A 345 11.67 27.76 12.44
C GLU A 345 10.73 28.95 12.19
N VAL A 346 10.48 29.25 10.93
CA VAL A 346 9.67 30.38 10.48
C VAL A 346 8.47 29.98 9.62
N GLY A 347 8.34 28.71 9.29
CA GLY A 347 7.26 28.20 8.45
C GLY A 347 7.42 26.74 8.08
N SER A 348 6.67 26.31 7.08
CA SER A 348 6.74 24.94 6.57
C SER A 348 6.46 24.87 5.08
N LEU A 349 7.01 23.82 4.45
CA LEU A 349 6.64 23.32 3.14
C LEU A 349 5.65 22.19 3.35
N THR A 350 4.47 22.28 2.74
CA THR A 350 3.49 21.21 2.74
C THR A 350 3.36 20.66 1.33
N PHE A 351 4.02 19.51 1.06
CA PHE A 351 3.89 18.81 -0.21
C PHE A 351 2.66 17.91 -0.17
N THR A 352 1.81 18.02 -1.20
CA THR A 352 0.74 17.04 -1.46
C THR A 352 1.19 16.15 -2.60
N VAL A 353 1.33 14.86 -2.35
CA VAL A 353 1.80 13.82 -3.28
C VAL A 353 0.67 12.81 -3.49
N GLY A 354 -0.08 12.93 -4.57
CA GLY A 354 -1.32 12.17 -4.74
C GLY A 354 -2.31 12.49 -3.60
N THR A 355 -2.51 11.54 -2.68
CA THR A 355 -3.37 11.70 -1.49
C THR A 355 -2.58 11.85 -0.18
N ALA A 356 -1.26 11.71 -0.22
CA ALA A 356 -0.38 11.82 0.94
C ALA A 356 0.12 13.26 1.11
N THR A 357 0.50 13.60 2.35
CA THR A 357 1.09 14.90 2.69
C THR A 357 2.44 14.68 3.37
N VAL A 358 3.46 15.44 2.92
CA VAL A 358 4.79 15.50 3.52
C VAL A 358 5.04 16.92 3.95
N GLU A 359 5.43 17.12 5.20
CA GLU A 359 5.71 18.44 5.76
C GLU A 359 7.20 18.57 6.08
N VAL A 360 7.82 19.70 5.68
CA VAL A 360 9.23 20.01 5.92
C VAL A 360 9.30 21.40 6.57
N PRO A 361 9.95 21.55 7.73
CA PRO A 361 10.12 22.85 8.36
C PRO A 361 10.97 23.79 7.52
N LEU A 362 10.63 25.09 7.59
CA LEU A 362 11.43 26.18 7.03
C LEU A 362 12.12 26.94 8.16
N GLU A 363 13.40 27.24 8.00
CA GLU A 363 14.21 27.98 8.96
C GLU A 363 14.92 29.17 8.36
N LEU A 364 15.39 30.07 9.22
CA LEU A 364 16.25 31.18 8.83
C LEU A 364 17.67 30.68 8.55
N GLU A 365 18.22 31.00 7.38
CA GLU A 365 19.63 30.69 7.07
C GLU A 365 20.60 31.59 7.84
N SER A 366 20.23 32.83 8.12
CA SER A 366 21.02 33.82 8.88
C SER A 366 20.20 34.47 9.96
N THR A 367 20.90 35.10 10.92
CA THR A 367 20.27 35.85 12.02
C THR A 367 19.84 37.24 11.51
N ILE A 368 18.63 37.64 11.91
CA ILE A 368 18.11 39.03 11.73
C ILE A 368 18.23 39.71 13.09
N ASP A 369 19.26 40.54 13.26
CA ASP A 369 19.59 41.17 14.53
C ASP A 369 18.81 42.50 14.78
N ASP A 370 18.79 42.94 16.04
CA ASP A 370 18.30 44.30 16.37
C ASP A 370 19.26 45.34 15.80
N PRO A 371 18.76 46.32 15.02
CA PRO A 371 19.60 47.35 14.40
C PRO A 371 20.34 48.24 15.38
N GLY A 372 20.00 48.16 16.64
CA GLY A 372 20.62 48.89 17.71
C GLY A 372 20.17 50.37 17.85
N PRO A 373 20.68 51.02 18.91
CA PRO A 373 20.24 52.38 19.24
C PRO A 373 20.53 53.45 18.19
N ALA A 374 21.66 53.31 17.48
CA ALA A 374 22.07 54.31 16.48
C ALA A 374 21.11 54.35 15.28
N TRP A 375 20.71 53.20 14.77
CA TRP A 375 19.74 53.08 13.67
C TRP A 375 18.36 53.63 14.13
N ARG A 376 17.86 53.21 15.29
CA ARG A 376 16.57 53.63 15.82
C ARG A 376 16.47 55.16 15.98
N LEU A 377 17.54 55.81 16.39
CA LEU A 377 17.57 57.27 16.55
C LEU A 377 17.67 57.99 15.20
N SER A 378 18.29 57.41 14.19
CA SER A 378 18.45 58.03 12.87
C SER A 378 17.30 57.76 11.90
N HIS A 379 16.44 56.75 12.19
CA HIS A 379 15.33 56.33 11.32
C HIS A 379 13.98 56.32 12.04
N PRO A 380 13.56 57.43 12.70
CA PRO A 380 12.31 57.43 13.49
C PRO A 380 11.07 57.15 12.63
N THR A 381 11.09 57.50 11.34
CA THR A 381 9.97 57.25 10.40
C THR A 381 9.78 55.80 10.01
N GLU A 382 10.81 54.97 10.23
CA GLU A 382 10.74 53.51 9.96
C GLU A 382 10.20 52.74 11.18
N LEU A 383 10.04 53.41 12.33
CA LEU A 383 9.51 52.81 13.57
C LEU A 383 8.00 53.07 13.73
N PHE A 384 7.43 54.00 13.00
CA PHE A 384 6.03 54.44 13.09
C PHE A 384 5.39 54.46 11.64
#